data_d6bfdcbddbc57b6e99efdbd7fb1a10d7
#
_entry.id   d6bfdcbddbc57b6e99efdbd7fb1a10d7
#
_cell.length_a   1.000
_cell.length_b   1.000
_cell.length_c   1.000
_cell.angle_alpha   90.00
_cell.angle_beta   90.00
_cell.angle_gamma   90.00
#
_symmetry.space_group_name_H-M   'P 1'
#
loop_
_entity.id
_entity.type
_entity.pdbx_description
1 polymer ?
#
loop_
_entity_poly.entity_id
_entity_poly.type
_entity_poly.pdbx_seq_one_letter_code
_entity_poly.pdbx_strand_id
1 'polypeptide(L)'
;MSRYTYTLNPSQGVTEKHTYRQSELEKMTTFHLREICRKERLVVSSAKNDDKDGLIRLIMRFRGQKEYRHIREFCEGGMERIQEFLKHQVIRFLETPEVDIPGTITIFHDTEMNELDGYRIKSEEKLFAGNLLLVDEAFKIYTCFYIEEIEDVAYLFKGKGMPVCPLEKHQYSILYFPNEAISEFLYDCYYGNHVFTPGHTEAVRIPLLDVQERQIPQADLPLVIDFGSSNTTMGICLPDGSMRIATAKGKTIIPSVIGVQEKAGGETEFLFGYDAQEMNRQNYRDEDAAVFYDIKRWISDADRVESVILKSGYKYQFPRKEMLRAYLDHLLEMARQQFKCSFTNIQLLAPIRQKEKFRRVFKELLPEYTVNCELDEGMAVLFHSIHSMIRAKEYEERRWYHALVIDCGGGTTDLTSGRFRIENNRVSYIIDLETRYENGDTNLG
;
A
#
# COMPACT_ATOMS: atom_id res chain seq x y z
N MET A 1 -22.35 30.04 -39.14
CA MET A 1 -22.83 28.92 -38.28
C MET A 1 -22.22 27.62 -38.79
N SER A 2 -21.19 27.13 -38.16
CA SER A 2 -20.55 25.88 -38.54
C SER A 2 -21.29 24.72 -37.90
N ARG A 3 -21.93 23.87 -38.72
CA ARG A 3 -22.56 22.63 -38.28
C ARG A 3 -21.48 21.58 -38.10
N TYR A 4 -21.19 21.19 -36.89
CA TYR A 4 -20.37 20.03 -36.61
C TYR A 4 -21.22 18.76 -36.79
N THR A 5 -20.95 18.00 -37.83
CA THR A 5 -21.48 16.66 -38.03
C THR A 5 -20.59 15.69 -37.25
N TYR A 6 -21.12 15.04 -36.23
CA TYR A 6 -20.43 13.92 -35.53
C TYR A 6 -20.67 12.63 -36.30
N THR A 7 -19.66 12.13 -36.96
CA THR A 7 -19.66 10.74 -37.43
C THR A 7 -19.28 9.84 -36.26
N LEU A 8 -20.23 9.10 -35.71
CA LEU A 8 -19.97 7.99 -34.83
C LEU A 8 -19.33 6.88 -35.65
N ASN A 9 -18.03 6.66 -35.45
CA ASN A 9 -17.31 5.54 -36.06
C ASN A 9 -17.43 4.35 -35.13
N PRO A 10 -18.19 3.29 -35.50
CA PRO A 10 -18.48 2.17 -34.60
C PRO A 10 -17.30 1.22 -34.37
N SER A 11 -16.13 1.50 -34.96
CA SER A 11 -14.93 0.67 -34.84
C SER A 11 -13.84 1.21 -33.90
N GLN A 12 -14.02 2.38 -33.28
CA GLN A 12 -13.18 2.79 -32.17
C GLN A 12 -13.77 2.19 -30.89
N GLY A 13 -13.06 1.20 -30.34
CA GLY A 13 -13.39 0.60 -29.06
C GLY A 13 -13.74 1.67 -28.03
N VAL A 14 -14.75 1.40 -27.23
CA VAL A 14 -15.16 2.24 -26.12
C VAL A 14 -13.92 2.43 -25.23
N THR A 15 -13.26 3.54 -25.36
CA THR A 15 -12.23 3.95 -24.39
C THR A 15 -12.96 4.08 -23.07
N GLU A 16 -12.68 3.19 -22.13
CA GLU A 16 -13.21 3.26 -20.78
C GLU A 16 -12.96 4.67 -20.26
N LYS A 17 -14.05 5.33 -19.88
CA LYS A 17 -13.99 6.68 -19.39
C LYS A 17 -13.38 6.61 -18.00
N HIS A 18 -12.27 7.30 -17.80
CA HIS A 18 -11.64 7.38 -16.50
C HIS A 18 -12.63 7.91 -15.46
N THR A 19 -12.73 7.23 -14.32
CA THR A 19 -13.53 7.65 -13.17
C THR A 19 -12.61 8.13 -12.05
N TYR A 20 -13.08 9.11 -11.27
CA TYR A 20 -12.30 9.79 -10.24
C TYR A 20 -12.94 9.58 -8.87
N ARG A 21 -12.13 9.38 -7.84
CA ARG A 21 -12.59 9.36 -6.44
C ARG A 21 -12.68 10.79 -5.91
N GLN A 22 -13.63 11.04 -5.03
CA GLN A 22 -13.76 12.37 -4.40
C GLN A 22 -12.50 12.74 -3.63
N SER A 23 -11.93 11.81 -2.87
CA SER A 23 -10.68 11.97 -2.14
C SER A 23 -9.48 12.32 -3.03
N GLU A 24 -9.42 11.82 -4.26
CA GLU A 24 -8.41 12.21 -5.25
C GLU A 24 -8.62 13.64 -5.75
N LEU A 25 -9.88 14.01 -6.04
CA LEU A 25 -10.23 15.33 -6.52
C LEU A 25 -10.01 16.42 -5.46
N GLU A 26 -10.32 16.11 -4.20
CA GLU A 26 -10.08 17.03 -3.08
C GLU A 26 -8.60 17.36 -2.90
N LYS A 27 -7.74 16.43 -3.24
CA LYS A 27 -6.29 16.60 -3.22
C LYS A 27 -5.74 17.35 -4.44
N MET A 28 -6.49 17.52 -5.51
CA MET A 28 -6.07 18.20 -6.74
C MET A 28 -6.17 19.73 -6.63
N THR A 29 -5.31 20.43 -7.39
CA THR A 29 -5.43 21.88 -7.52
C THR A 29 -6.62 22.25 -8.41
N THR A 30 -7.15 23.43 -8.23
CA THR A 30 -8.23 23.99 -9.11
C THR A 30 -7.82 23.95 -10.59
N PHE A 31 -6.53 24.12 -10.87
CA PHE A 31 -6.00 24.03 -12.23
C PHE A 31 -6.17 22.60 -12.82
N HIS A 32 -5.77 21.56 -12.08
CA HIS A 32 -5.93 20.18 -12.52
C HIS A 32 -7.40 19.78 -12.66
N LEU A 33 -8.26 20.22 -11.74
CA LEU A 33 -9.69 19.98 -11.84
C LEU A 33 -10.29 20.63 -13.10
N ARG A 34 -9.86 21.83 -13.45
CA ARG A 34 -10.27 22.49 -14.72
C ARG A 34 -9.75 21.74 -15.94
N GLU A 35 -8.54 21.19 -15.90
CA GLU A 35 -8.01 20.37 -16.97
C GLU A 35 -8.82 19.09 -17.17
N ILE A 36 -9.18 18.41 -16.06
CA ILE A 36 -10.09 17.25 -16.12
C ILE A 36 -11.42 17.65 -16.76
N CYS A 37 -12.06 18.72 -16.27
CA CYS A 37 -13.31 19.20 -16.85
C CYS A 37 -13.20 19.50 -18.35
N ARG A 38 -12.08 20.07 -18.79
CA ARG A 38 -11.81 20.37 -20.19
C ARG A 38 -11.60 19.08 -21.00
N LYS A 39 -10.76 18.18 -20.52
CA LYS A 39 -10.45 16.90 -21.16
C LYS A 39 -11.70 16.03 -21.32
N GLU A 40 -12.49 15.94 -20.26
CA GLU A 40 -13.73 15.14 -20.21
C GLU A 40 -14.94 15.90 -20.78
N ARG A 41 -14.75 17.13 -21.25
CA ARG A 41 -15.81 18.01 -21.82
C ARG A 41 -17.01 18.19 -20.88
N LEU A 42 -16.74 18.33 -19.58
CA LEU A 42 -17.79 18.48 -18.56
C LEU A 42 -18.27 19.91 -18.35
N VAL A 43 -17.59 20.92 -18.90
CA VAL A 43 -17.92 22.34 -18.72
C VAL A 43 -18.95 22.76 -19.74
N VAL A 44 -20.10 23.19 -19.27
CA VAL A 44 -21.19 23.69 -20.09
C VAL A 44 -21.22 25.24 -20.18
N SER A 45 -20.64 25.96 -19.22
CA SER A 45 -20.45 27.41 -19.28
C SER A 45 -19.37 27.88 -18.31
N SER A 46 -18.58 28.84 -18.77
CA SER A 46 -17.34 29.27 -18.11
C SER A 46 -17.48 30.16 -16.87
N ALA A 47 -18.68 30.58 -16.49
CA ALA A 47 -18.82 31.71 -15.58
C ALA A 47 -19.23 31.39 -14.14
N LYS A 48 -19.57 30.15 -13.80
CA LYS A 48 -20.11 29.80 -12.46
C LYS A 48 -19.35 28.79 -11.61
N ASN A 49 -18.33 28.14 -12.13
CA ASN A 49 -17.64 27.06 -11.42
C ASN A 49 -16.14 27.37 -11.22
N ASP A 50 -15.84 28.53 -10.67
CA ASP A 50 -14.44 28.92 -10.39
C ASP A 50 -13.95 28.41 -9.02
N ASP A 51 -14.82 27.93 -8.15
CA ASP A 51 -14.45 27.36 -6.87
C ASP A 51 -14.08 25.87 -6.99
N LYS A 52 -13.17 25.43 -6.15
CA LYS A 52 -12.67 24.05 -6.11
C LYS A 52 -13.81 23.06 -5.91
N ASP A 53 -14.71 23.33 -4.98
CA ASP A 53 -15.82 22.45 -4.60
C ASP A 53 -16.84 22.29 -5.72
N GLY A 54 -17.07 23.36 -6.47
CA GLY A 54 -17.94 23.34 -7.66
C GLY A 54 -17.40 22.44 -8.75
N LEU A 55 -16.08 22.49 -9.00
CA LEU A 55 -15.42 21.61 -9.95
C LEU A 55 -15.44 20.15 -9.51
N ILE A 56 -15.18 19.88 -8.23
CA ILE A 56 -15.26 18.53 -7.66
C ILE A 56 -16.69 17.98 -7.82
N ARG A 57 -17.71 18.71 -7.40
CA ARG A 57 -19.12 18.30 -7.58
C ARG A 57 -19.46 18.03 -9.06
N LEU A 58 -18.94 18.83 -9.98
CA LEU A 58 -19.15 18.62 -11.41
C LEU A 58 -18.50 17.34 -11.92
N ILE A 59 -17.23 17.10 -11.56
CA ILE A 59 -16.51 15.89 -11.96
C ILE A 59 -17.17 14.65 -11.34
N MET A 60 -17.47 14.69 -10.05
CA MET A 60 -18.15 13.58 -9.35
C MET A 60 -19.50 13.23 -9.97
N ARG A 61 -20.28 14.24 -10.40
CA ARG A 61 -21.57 14.00 -11.04
C ARG A 61 -21.48 13.19 -12.32
N PHE A 62 -20.45 13.37 -13.13
CA PHE A 62 -20.35 12.79 -14.48
C PHE A 62 -19.24 11.74 -14.62
N ARG A 63 -18.27 11.74 -13.70
CA ARG A 63 -17.07 10.88 -13.72
C ARG A 63 -16.67 10.41 -12.33
N GLY A 64 -17.52 10.63 -11.33
CA GLY A 64 -17.24 10.18 -9.98
C GLY A 64 -17.28 8.66 -9.92
N GLN A 65 -16.24 8.08 -9.32
CA GLN A 65 -16.28 6.73 -8.83
C GLN A 65 -17.03 6.77 -7.50
N LYS A 66 -17.96 5.85 -7.33
CA LYS A 66 -18.67 5.73 -6.07
C LYS A 66 -17.71 5.26 -5.00
N GLU A 67 -17.51 6.07 -3.96
CA GLU A 67 -16.77 5.66 -2.78
C GLU A 67 -17.77 5.00 -1.82
N TYR A 68 -17.49 3.75 -1.50
CA TYR A 68 -18.26 3.01 -0.51
C TYR A 68 -17.64 3.22 0.86
N ARG A 69 -18.48 3.43 1.87
CA ARG A 69 -18.03 3.56 3.26
C ARG A 69 -17.85 2.17 3.87
N HIS A 70 -16.58 1.78 4.04
CA HIS A 70 -16.21 0.49 4.59
C HIS A 70 -15.95 0.56 6.09
N ILE A 71 -16.34 -0.47 6.83
CA ILE A 71 -16.02 -0.63 8.24
C ILE A 71 -14.58 -1.12 8.36
N ARG A 72 -13.65 -0.18 8.52
CA ARG A 72 -12.20 -0.45 8.52
C ARG A 72 -11.56 -0.36 9.89
N GLU A 73 -12.16 0.39 10.81
CA GLU A 73 -11.60 0.68 12.13
C GLU A 73 -12.51 0.17 13.24
N PHE A 74 -11.88 -0.29 14.31
CA PHE A 74 -12.62 -0.73 15.50
C PHE A 74 -13.38 0.44 16.14
N CYS A 75 -14.64 0.17 16.46
CA CYS A 75 -15.48 1.06 17.26
C CYS A 75 -16.14 0.25 18.37
N GLU A 76 -15.92 0.66 19.62
CA GLU A 76 -16.51 0.01 20.79
C GLU A 76 -18.05 0.00 20.71
N GLY A 77 -18.64 -1.17 20.95
CA GLY A 77 -20.09 -1.37 20.83
C GLY A 77 -20.60 -1.44 19.38
N GLY A 78 -19.73 -1.35 18.38
CA GLY A 78 -20.11 -1.36 16.94
C GLY A 78 -20.77 -2.67 16.52
N MET A 79 -20.20 -3.80 16.94
CA MET A 79 -20.75 -5.13 16.63
C MET A 79 -22.09 -5.37 17.29
N GLU A 80 -22.24 -4.95 18.54
CA GLU A 80 -23.49 -5.05 19.30
C GLU A 80 -24.59 -4.24 18.62
N ARG A 81 -24.28 -3.05 18.10
CA ARG A 81 -25.24 -2.22 17.37
C ARG A 81 -25.70 -2.87 16.07
N ILE A 82 -24.78 -3.47 15.30
CA ILE A 82 -25.17 -4.22 14.10
C ILE A 82 -25.98 -5.47 14.47
N GLN A 83 -25.58 -6.18 15.53
CA GLN A 83 -26.33 -7.35 16.01
C GLN A 83 -27.78 -6.97 16.39
N GLU A 84 -27.95 -5.84 17.05
CA GLU A 84 -29.29 -5.34 17.42
C GLU A 84 -30.08 -4.93 16.17
N PHE A 85 -29.44 -4.29 15.19
CA PHE A 85 -30.06 -4.00 13.90
C PHE A 85 -30.59 -5.29 13.23
N LEU A 86 -29.76 -6.33 13.14
CA LEU A 86 -30.18 -7.59 12.48
C LEU A 86 -31.37 -8.25 13.15
N LYS A 87 -31.49 -8.15 14.48
CA LYS A 87 -32.66 -8.68 15.21
C LYS A 87 -33.99 -8.01 14.82
N HIS A 88 -33.94 -6.76 14.37
CA HIS A 88 -35.10 -6.00 13.95
C HIS A 88 -35.39 -6.10 12.45
N GLN A 89 -34.61 -6.88 11.72
CA GLN A 89 -34.79 -7.09 10.28
C GLN A 89 -35.36 -8.48 9.97
N VAL A 90 -36.30 -8.52 9.05
CA VAL A 90 -36.70 -9.76 8.41
C VAL A 90 -35.77 -9.99 7.21
N ILE A 91 -34.85 -10.95 7.34
CA ILE A 91 -33.85 -11.24 6.29
C ILE A 91 -34.47 -12.25 5.32
N ARG A 92 -34.59 -11.84 4.05
CA ARG A 92 -34.90 -12.70 2.94
C ARG A 92 -33.59 -13.15 2.28
N PHE A 93 -33.37 -14.46 2.26
CA PHE A 93 -32.21 -15.01 1.55
C PHE A 93 -32.51 -15.13 0.06
N LEU A 94 -31.62 -14.56 -0.74
CA LEU A 94 -31.61 -14.71 -2.18
C LEU A 94 -30.92 -16.02 -2.55
N GLU A 95 -31.39 -16.66 -3.63
CA GLU A 95 -30.65 -17.75 -4.25
C GLU A 95 -29.29 -17.21 -4.69
N THR A 96 -28.23 -17.94 -4.34
CA THR A 96 -26.86 -17.49 -4.46
C THR A 96 -26.52 -17.21 -5.92
N PRO A 97 -26.18 -15.98 -6.32
CA PRO A 97 -25.30 -15.84 -7.46
C PRO A 97 -24.04 -16.65 -7.16
N GLU A 98 -23.46 -17.33 -8.12
CA GLU A 98 -22.22 -18.09 -7.93
C GLU A 98 -21.09 -17.14 -7.51
N VAL A 99 -20.98 -16.92 -6.20
CA VAL A 99 -19.92 -16.14 -5.59
C VAL A 99 -18.92 -17.11 -5.00
N ASP A 100 -17.76 -17.18 -5.60
CA ASP A 100 -16.67 -18.03 -5.16
C ASP A 100 -15.76 -17.22 -4.21
N ILE A 101 -15.92 -17.48 -2.91
CA ILE A 101 -15.04 -16.99 -1.85
C ILE A 101 -14.18 -18.17 -1.38
N PRO A 102 -12.89 -17.96 -1.05
CA PRO A 102 -12.08 -19.03 -0.48
C PRO A 102 -12.78 -19.71 0.69
N GLY A 103 -12.91 -21.03 0.62
CA GLY A 103 -13.63 -21.81 1.64
C GLY A 103 -13.00 -21.72 3.02
N THR A 104 -11.69 -21.46 3.11
CA THR A 104 -10.97 -21.21 4.36
C THR A 104 -10.43 -19.80 4.39
N ILE A 105 -10.76 -19.07 5.43
CA ILE A 105 -10.28 -17.69 5.67
C ILE A 105 -9.38 -17.69 6.89
N THR A 106 -8.18 -17.14 6.77
CA THR A 106 -7.28 -16.89 7.89
C THR A 106 -7.37 -15.41 8.29
N ILE A 107 -7.68 -15.16 9.55
CA ILE A 107 -7.78 -13.82 10.12
C ILE A 107 -6.58 -13.61 11.05
N PHE A 108 -5.84 -12.55 10.84
CA PHE A 108 -4.74 -12.15 11.72
C PHE A 108 -5.18 -11.00 12.61
N HIS A 109 -4.81 -11.07 13.91
CA HIS A 109 -4.98 -9.95 14.83
C HIS A 109 -4.16 -8.73 14.38
N ASP A 110 -4.68 -7.56 14.63
CA ASP A 110 -3.99 -6.28 14.43
C ASP A 110 -3.46 -6.04 13.02
N THR A 111 -3.99 -6.75 12.02
CA THR A 111 -3.66 -6.52 10.62
C THR A 111 -4.91 -6.43 9.77
N GLU A 112 -4.80 -5.66 8.70
CA GLU A 112 -5.77 -5.69 7.61
C GLU A 112 -5.51 -6.90 6.71
N MET A 113 -6.56 -7.41 6.08
CA MET A 113 -6.44 -8.28 4.92
C MET A 113 -6.10 -7.41 3.71
N ASN A 114 -5.29 -7.92 2.82
CA ASN A 114 -4.92 -7.23 1.58
C ASN A 114 -4.92 -8.20 0.40
N GLU A 115 -4.70 -7.67 -0.81
CA GLU A 115 -4.68 -8.44 -2.04
C GLU A 115 -3.67 -9.60 -2.05
N LEU A 116 -2.59 -9.49 -1.26
CA LEU A 116 -1.55 -10.52 -1.16
C LEU A 116 -1.99 -11.72 -0.28
N ASP A 117 -3.03 -11.56 0.51
CA ASP A 117 -3.61 -12.66 1.29
C ASP A 117 -4.36 -13.67 0.42
N GLY A 118 -4.58 -13.37 -0.85
CA GLY A 118 -5.18 -14.27 -1.81
C GLY A 118 -6.70 -14.41 -1.71
N TYR A 119 -7.37 -13.52 -0.99
CA TYR A 119 -8.84 -13.56 -0.82
C TYR A 119 -9.58 -12.91 -1.99
N ARG A 120 -9.24 -13.35 -3.18
CA ARG A 120 -9.92 -12.93 -4.39
C ARG A 120 -11.33 -13.54 -4.46
N ILE A 121 -12.31 -12.69 -4.79
CA ILE A 121 -13.69 -13.11 -5.02
C ILE A 121 -13.91 -13.23 -6.51
N LYS A 122 -14.56 -14.33 -6.92
CA LYS A 122 -15.05 -14.51 -8.28
C LYS A 122 -16.58 -14.47 -8.25
N SER A 123 -17.17 -13.81 -9.23
CA SER A 123 -18.61 -13.78 -9.43
C SER A 123 -18.90 -13.62 -10.91
N GLU A 124 -19.98 -14.24 -11.39
CA GLU A 124 -20.48 -14.02 -12.75
C GLU A 124 -21.12 -12.64 -12.91
N GLU A 125 -21.67 -12.10 -11.82
CA GLU A 125 -22.25 -10.76 -11.79
C GLU A 125 -21.31 -9.77 -11.12
N LYS A 126 -21.41 -8.50 -11.50
CA LYS A 126 -20.64 -7.44 -10.85
C LYS A 126 -21.10 -7.33 -9.40
N LEU A 127 -20.20 -7.65 -8.46
CA LEU A 127 -20.45 -7.54 -7.04
C LEU A 127 -20.51 -6.09 -6.63
N PHE A 128 -21.45 -5.79 -5.76
CA PHE A 128 -21.46 -4.53 -5.05
C PHE A 128 -20.34 -4.50 -4.01
N ALA A 129 -19.48 -3.47 -4.06
CA ALA A 129 -18.39 -3.28 -3.11
C ALA A 129 -18.93 -2.73 -1.78
N GLY A 130 -19.34 -3.60 -0.88
CA GLY A 130 -19.97 -3.23 0.38
C GLY A 130 -19.43 -3.97 1.59
N ASN A 131 -20.04 -3.69 2.75
CA ASN A 131 -19.72 -4.35 4.01
C ASN A 131 -20.42 -5.72 4.11
N LEU A 132 -19.72 -6.70 4.67
CA LEU A 132 -20.19 -8.05 4.89
C LEU A 132 -19.99 -8.43 6.35
N LEU A 133 -20.73 -9.43 6.81
CA LEU A 133 -20.67 -9.89 8.20
C LEU A 133 -20.28 -11.37 8.25
N LEU A 134 -19.33 -11.71 9.12
CA LEU A 134 -19.06 -13.09 9.49
C LEU A 134 -20.04 -13.51 10.60
N VAL A 135 -20.82 -14.54 10.34
CA VAL A 135 -21.84 -15.03 11.28
C VAL A 135 -21.78 -16.56 11.43
N ASP A 136 -22.32 -17.05 12.55
CA ASP A 136 -22.60 -18.47 12.77
C ASP A 136 -24.02 -18.88 12.31
N GLU A 137 -24.44 -20.09 12.66
CA GLU A 137 -25.77 -20.61 12.34
C GLU A 137 -26.89 -19.81 13.06
N ALA A 138 -26.60 -19.20 14.21
CA ALA A 138 -27.52 -18.40 14.99
C ALA A 138 -27.51 -16.91 14.61
N PHE A 139 -26.78 -16.55 13.56
CA PHE A 139 -26.55 -15.15 13.14
C PHE A 139 -25.84 -14.28 14.18
N LYS A 140 -25.06 -14.88 15.07
CA LYS A 140 -24.15 -14.11 15.92
C LYS A 140 -23.01 -13.58 15.05
N ILE A 141 -22.72 -12.29 15.15
CA ILE A 141 -21.68 -11.62 14.38
C ILE A 141 -20.33 -11.77 15.09
N TYR A 142 -19.30 -12.10 14.33
CA TYR A 142 -17.93 -12.26 14.82
C TYR A 142 -17.00 -11.15 14.33
N THR A 143 -17.12 -10.75 13.08
CA THR A 143 -16.35 -9.63 12.51
C THR A 143 -17.02 -9.08 11.26
N CYS A 144 -16.53 -7.93 10.79
CA CYS A 144 -16.95 -7.33 9.53
C CYS A 144 -15.83 -7.49 8.50
N PHE A 145 -16.25 -7.79 7.28
CA PHE A 145 -15.43 -7.69 6.08
C PHE A 145 -15.98 -6.60 5.17
N TYR A 146 -15.22 -6.25 4.15
CA TYR A 146 -15.70 -5.43 3.05
C TYR A 146 -15.10 -5.92 1.73
N ILE A 147 -15.78 -5.63 0.63
CA ILE A 147 -15.29 -5.90 -0.72
C ILE A 147 -14.75 -4.61 -1.30
N GLU A 148 -13.55 -4.67 -1.85
CA GLU A 148 -12.94 -3.58 -2.62
C GLU A 148 -12.44 -4.12 -3.95
N GLU A 149 -12.66 -3.37 -5.03
CA GLU A 149 -12.22 -3.70 -6.37
C GLU A 149 -10.87 -3.02 -6.64
N ILE A 150 -9.86 -3.82 -6.97
CA ILE A 150 -8.52 -3.35 -7.33
C ILE A 150 -8.22 -3.90 -8.72
N GLU A 151 -7.97 -3.01 -9.69
CA GLU A 151 -7.68 -3.37 -11.09
C GLU A 151 -8.69 -4.38 -11.68
N ASP A 152 -9.99 -4.07 -11.52
CA ASP A 152 -11.12 -4.88 -11.98
C ASP A 152 -11.23 -6.27 -11.31
N VAL A 153 -10.55 -6.48 -10.19
CA VAL A 153 -10.63 -7.71 -9.40
C VAL A 153 -11.19 -7.39 -8.01
N ALA A 154 -12.23 -8.11 -7.62
CA ALA A 154 -12.82 -7.98 -6.28
C ALA A 154 -12.05 -8.81 -5.26
N TYR A 155 -11.76 -8.20 -4.12
CA TYR A 155 -11.09 -8.83 -3.00
C TYR A 155 -11.88 -8.64 -1.71
N LEU A 156 -11.77 -9.63 -0.82
CA LEU A 156 -12.32 -9.58 0.53
C LEU A 156 -11.26 -9.02 1.48
N PHE A 157 -11.65 -7.98 2.23
CA PHE A 157 -10.78 -7.33 3.21
C PHE A 157 -11.39 -7.34 4.60
N LYS A 158 -10.55 -7.26 5.62
CA LYS A 158 -10.91 -7.03 7.02
C LYS A 158 -10.14 -5.81 7.54
N GLY A 159 -10.83 -4.94 8.23
CA GLY A 159 -10.20 -3.77 8.87
C GLY A 159 -9.22 -4.13 9.98
N LYS A 160 -8.29 -3.21 10.23
CA LYS A 160 -7.31 -3.32 11.32
C LYS A 160 -8.00 -3.15 12.67
N GLY A 161 -7.52 -3.91 13.68
CA GLY A 161 -8.02 -3.80 15.06
C GLY A 161 -9.45 -4.30 15.26
N MET A 162 -10.10 -4.85 14.23
CA MET A 162 -11.42 -5.47 14.39
C MET A 162 -11.30 -6.69 15.30
N PRO A 163 -12.04 -6.74 16.40
CA PRO A 163 -11.99 -7.88 17.31
C PRO A 163 -12.44 -9.14 16.56
N VAL A 164 -11.67 -10.18 16.72
CA VAL A 164 -12.08 -11.52 16.32
C VAL A 164 -12.34 -12.27 17.62
N CYS A 165 -13.60 -12.62 17.87
CA CYS A 165 -13.90 -13.49 19.00
C CYS A 165 -13.23 -14.84 18.77
N PRO A 166 -12.77 -15.54 19.83
CA PRO A 166 -12.30 -16.91 19.72
C PRO A 166 -13.31 -17.73 18.92
N LEU A 167 -12.84 -18.27 17.79
CA LEU A 167 -13.74 -18.98 16.89
C LEU A 167 -13.90 -20.40 17.46
N GLU A 168 -15.05 -20.65 18.05
CA GLU A 168 -15.46 -22.00 18.42
C GLU A 168 -15.79 -22.80 17.14
N LYS A 169 -15.96 -24.13 17.27
CA LYS A 169 -16.35 -24.97 16.12
C LYS A 169 -17.80 -24.73 15.72
N HIS A 170 -18.02 -23.71 14.89
CA HIS A 170 -19.31 -23.39 14.30
C HIS A 170 -19.27 -23.50 12.77
N GLN A 171 -20.44 -23.61 12.14
CA GLN A 171 -20.55 -23.42 10.71
C GLN A 171 -20.65 -21.92 10.42
N TYR A 172 -19.57 -21.34 9.93
CA TYR A 172 -19.53 -19.94 9.61
C TYR A 172 -20.06 -19.66 8.23
N SER A 173 -20.62 -18.47 8.07
CA SER A 173 -21.06 -17.96 6.78
C SER A 173 -20.74 -16.47 6.69
N ILE A 174 -20.51 -15.99 5.47
CA ILE A 174 -20.50 -14.57 5.18
C ILE A 174 -21.90 -14.16 4.76
N LEU A 175 -22.47 -13.15 5.42
CA LEU A 175 -23.65 -12.45 4.95
C LEU A 175 -23.23 -11.31 4.05
N TYR A 176 -23.63 -11.38 2.79
CA TYR A 176 -23.45 -10.36 1.79
C TYR A 176 -24.78 -9.67 1.51
N PHE A 177 -24.81 -8.36 1.54
CA PHE A 177 -25.99 -7.55 1.27
C PHE A 177 -25.82 -6.88 -0.10
N PRO A 178 -26.54 -7.33 -1.16
CA PRO A 178 -26.38 -6.81 -2.51
C PRO A 178 -27.01 -5.43 -2.71
N ASN A 179 -27.29 -4.72 -1.64
CA ASN A 179 -27.90 -3.40 -1.63
C ASN A 179 -26.99 -2.38 -0.96
N GLU A 180 -26.62 -1.36 -1.73
CA GLU A 180 -25.73 -0.27 -1.25
C GLU A 180 -26.31 0.43 -0.02
N ALA A 181 -27.59 0.74 0.01
CA ALA A 181 -28.22 1.41 1.13
C ALA A 181 -28.11 0.62 2.44
N ILE A 182 -28.14 -0.71 2.36
CA ILE A 182 -27.93 -1.57 3.53
C ILE A 182 -26.47 -1.55 3.98
N SER A 183 -25.54 -1.59 3.05
CA SER A 183 -24.10 -1.50 3.40
C SER A 183 -23.76 -0.15 4.06
N GLU A 184 -24.27 0.95 3.54
CA GLU A 184 -24.11 2.26 4.17
C GLU A 184 -24.79 2.32 5.53
N PHE A 185 -25.96 1.72 5.64
CA PHE A 185 -26.67 1.65 6.91
C PHE A 185 -25.90 0.82 7.96
N LEU A 186 -25.29 -0.31 7.58
CA LEU A 186 -24.39 -1.08 8.45
C LEU A 186 -23.23 -0.23 8.96
N TYR A 187 -22.63 0.56 8.08
CA TYR A 187 -21.57 1.50 8.46
C TYR A 187 -22.07 2.52 9.50
N ASP A 188 -23.20 3.17 9.24
CA ASP A 188 -23.78 4.16 10.15
C ASP A 188 -24.18 3.54 11.48
N CYS A 189 -24.73 2.33 11.50
CA CYS A 189 -25.02 1.58 12.72
C CYS A 189 -23.75 1.27 13.51
N TYR A 190 -22.71 0.81 12.81
CA TYR A 190 -21.45 0.44 13.45
C TYR A 190 -20.80 1.60 14.21
N TYR A 191 -20.78 2.79 13.60
CA TYR A 191 -20.23 3.99 14.23
C TYR A 191 -21.20 4.78 15.10
N GLY A 192 -22.42 4.30 15.29
CA GLY A 192 -23.38 4.88 16.24
C GLY A 192 -24.23 6.03 15.71
N ASN A 193 -24.32 6.19 14.41
CA ASN A 193 -24.97 7.35 13.77
C ASN A 193 -26.45 7.13 13.41
N HIS A 194 -27.07 6.00 13.81
CA HIS A 194 -28.44 5.67 13.34
C HIS A 194 -29.36 5.12 14.42
N VAL A 195 -30.66 5.37 14.24
CA VAL A 195 -31.76 4.77 15.01
C VAL A 195 -32.35 3.62 14.19
N PHE A 196 -32.56 2.46 14.82
CA PHE A 196 -33.08 1.28 14.15
C PHE A 196 -34.57 1.40 13.82
N THR A 197 -34.93 1.09 12.59
CA THR A 197 -36.29 0.88 12.16
C THR A 197 -36.48 -0.57 11.72
N PRO A 198 -37.57 -1.25 12.17
CA PRO A 198 -37.89 -2.57 11.63
C PRO A 198 -38.05 -2.53 10.11
N GLY A 199 -37.52 -3.52 9.44
CA GLY A 199 -37.56 -3.54 7.98
C GLY A 199 -37.37 -4.94 7.39
N HIS A 200 -37.36 -4.98 6.06
CA HIS A 200 -37.05 -6.17 5.28
C HIS A 200 -35.72 -5.95 4.56
N THR A 201 -34.83 -6.92 4.65
CA THR A 201 -33.50 -6.87 4.06
C THR A 201 -33.23 -8.13 3.27
N GLU A 202 -32.69 -7.98 2.07
CA GLU A 202 -32.24 -9.11 1.27
C GLU A 202 -30.76 -9.36 1.51
N ALA A 203 -30.40 -10.62 1.67
CA ALA A 203 -28.99 -11.04 1.87
C ALA A 203 -28.69 -12.34 1.14
N VAL A 204 -27.42 -12.53 0.80
CA VAL A 204 -26.87 -13.78 0.32
C VAL A 204 -26.05 -14.39 1.46
N ARG A 205 -26.27 -15.68 1.72
CA ARG A 205 -25.51 -16.42 2.72
C ARG A 205 -24.48 -17.30 2.02
N ILE A 206 -23.19 -17.01 2.23
CA ILE A 206 -22.07 -17.71 1.63
C ILE A 206 -21.44 -18.59 2.72
N PRO A 207 -21.60 -19.92 2.67
CA PRO A 207 -21.04 -20.81 3.68
C PRO A 207 -19.52 -20.89 3.54
N LEU A 208 -18.82 -20.93 4.69
CA LEU A 208 -17.38 -21.14 4.76
C LEU A 208 -17.09 -22.55 5.30
N LEU A 209 -16.03 -23.17 4.79
CA LEU A 209 -15.56 -24.47 5.29
C LEU A 209 -14.83 -24.32 6.62
N ASP A 210 -14.03 -23.28 6.77
CA ASP A 210 -13.24 -23.01 7.98
C ASP A 210 -12.88 -21.52 8.09
N VAL A 211 -12.76 -21.06 9.34
CA VAL A 211 -12.22 -19.75 9.67
C VAL A 211 -11.16 -19.93 10.75
N GLN A 212 -9.93 -19.54 10.44
CA GLN A 212 -8.79 -19.66 11.34
C GLN A 212 -8.38 -18.29 11.84
N GLU A 213 -8.19 -18.19 13.14
CA GLU A 213 -7.58 -17.03 13.76
C GLU A 213 -6.11 -17.34 14.05
N ARG A 214 -5.22 -16.41 13.69
CA ARG A 214 -3.78 -16.55 13.91
C ARG A 214 -3.19 -15.25 14.44
N GLN A 215 -2.21 -15.40 15.31
CA GLN A 215 -1.31 -14.30 15.62
C GLN A 215 -0.24 -14.22 14.55
N ILE A 216 0.26 -13.01 14.30
CA ILE A 216 1.38 -12.81 13.40
C ILE A 216 2.62 -13.51 14.00
N PRO A 217 3.20 -14.51 13.31
CA PRO A 217 4.39 -15.18 13.77
C PRO A 217 5.62 -14.27 13.64
N GLN A 218 6.61 -14.54 14.47
CA GLN A 218 7.94 -13.98 14.28
C GLN A 218 8.64 -14.73 13.15
N ALA A 219 9.23 -13.99 12.20
CA ALA A 219 9.98 -14.57 11.10
C ALA A 219 11.43 -14.82 11.53
N ASP A 220 11.95 -16.00 11.21
CA ASP A 220 13.38 -16.31 11.34
C ASP A 220 14.19 -15.70 10.19
N LEU A 221 13.51 -15.33 9.09
CA LEU A 221 14.12 -14.74 7.91
C LEU A 221 14.33 -13.23 8.09
N PRO A 222 15.44 -12.68 7.58
CA PRO A 222 15.65 -11.25 7.61
C PRO A 222 14.73 -10.53 6.61
N LEU A 223 14.21 -9.37 7.00
CA LEU A 223 13.68 -8.40 6.08
C LEU A 223 14.84 -7.69 5.39
N VAL A 224 14.91 -7.78 4.08
CA VAL A 224 15.91 -7.08 3.27
C VAL A 224 15.35 -5.73 2.86
N ILE A 225 16.10 -4.66 3.12
CA ILE A 225 15.73 -3.28 2.75
C ILE A 225 16.87 -2.68 1.94
N ASP A 226 16.57 -2.31 0.71
CA ASP A 226 17.39 -1.45 -0.11
C ASP A 226 16.90 -0.01 0.06
N PHE A 227 17.55 0.75 0.93
CA PHE A 227 17.22 2.14 1.23
C PHE A 227 18.00 3.07 0.30
N GLY A 228 17.41 3.38 -0.85
CA GLY A 228 17.98 4.27 -1.85
C GLY A 228 17.69 5.76 -1.60
N SER A 229 18.42 6.65 -2.31
CA SER A 229 18.24 8.10 -2.23
C SER A 229 16.87 8.55 -2.75
N SER A 230 16.43 7.97 -3.84
CA SER A 230 15.14 8.29 -4.47
C SER A 230 14.04 7.32 -4.09
N ASN A 231 14.37 6.04 -3.96
CA ASN A 231 13.41 4.98 -3.74
C ASN A 231 13.95 3.93 -2.77
N THR A 232 13.04 3.28 -2.08
CA THR A 232 13.30 2.13 -1.21
C THR A 232 12.59 0.91 -1.77
N THR A 233 13.25 -0.24 -1.70
CA THR A 233 12.64 -1.55 -2.00
C THR A 233 12.85 -2.46 -0.80
N MET A 234 11.86 -3.28 -0.47
CA MET A 234 12.00 -4.25 0.61
C MET A 234 11.33 -5.58 0.29
N GLY A 235 11.89 -6.65 0.83
CA GLY A 235 11.38 -8.00 0.57
C GLY A 235 11.97 -9.06 1.47
N ILE A 236 11.49 -10.28 1.29
CA ILE A 236 11.97 -11.48 1.97
C ILE A 236 12.32 -12.56 0.95
N CYS A 237 13.30 -13.37 1.30
CA CYS A 237 13.62 -14.59 0.55
C CYS A 237 13.09 -15.80 1.31
N LEU A 238 12.20 -16.56 0.70
CA LEU A 238 11.63 -17.75 1.30
C LEU A 238 12.60 -18.96 1.21
N PRO A 239 12.42 -20.00 2.05
CA PRO A 239 13.31 -21.17 2.04
C PRO A 239 13.35 -21.93 0.71
N ASP A 240 12.32 -21.83 -0.10
CA ASP A 240 12.26 -22.41 -1.45
C ASP A 240 13.01 -21.58 -2.51
N GLY A 241 13.64 -20.47 -2.10
CA GLY A 241 14.36 -19.55 -2.95
C GLY A 241 13.46 -18.56 -3.73
N SER A 242 12.16 -18.58 -3.50
CA SER A 242 11.26 -17.56 -4.03
C SER A 242 11.40 -16.26 -3.23
N MET A 243 11.15 -15.13 -3.90
CA MET A 243 11.19 -13.81 -3.26
C MET A 243 9.79 -13.20 -3.22
N ARG A 244 9.48 -12.57 -2.11
CA ARG A 244 8.32 -11.69 -1.98
C ARG A 244 8.79 -10.28 -1.76
N ILE A 245 8.30 -9.36 -2.59
CA ILE A 245 8.66 -7.94 -2.53
C ILE A 245 7.43 -7.18 -2.05
N ALA A 246 7.63 -6.28 -1.08
CA ALA A 246 6.56 -5.43 -0.59
C ALA A 246 6.16 -4.40 -1.65
N THR A 247 4.88 -4.04 -1.65
CA THR A 247 4.32 -3.09 -2.60
C THR A 247 3.68 -1.91 -1.88
N ALA A 248 3.76 -0.74 -2.49
CA ALA A 248 3.02 0.45 -2.09
C ALA A 248 2.20 0.94 -3.29
N LYS A 249 0.88 1.02 -3.14
CA LYS A 249 -0.05 1.35 -4.24
C LYS A 249 0.20 0.49 -5.50
N GLY A 250 0.36 -0.83 -5.31
CA GLY A 250 0.61 -1.81 -6.38
C GLY A 250 2.02 -1.77 -7.00
N LYS A 251 2.94 -0.94 -6.51
CA LYS A 251 4.31 -0.81 -7.04
C LYS A 251 5.34 -1.33 -6.05
N THR A 252 6.33 -2.06 -6.52
CA THR A 252 7.43 -2.60 -5.72
C THR A 252 8.48 -1.56 -5.32
N ILE A 253 8.45 -0.38 -5.91
CA ILE A 253 9.34 0.73 -5.63
C ILE A 253 8.61 1.73 -4.75
N ILE A 254 9.13 2.04 -3.57
CA ILE A 254 8.55 2.95 -2.59
C ILE A 254 9.39 4.23 -2.59
N PRO A 255 8.82 5.41 -2.84
CA PRO A 255 9.59 6.65 -2.79
C PRO A 255 10.22 6.91 -1.41
N SER A 256 11.52 7.24 -1.36
CA SER A 256 12.23 7.63 -0.13
C SER A 256 11.95 9.10 0.19
N VAL A 257 10.70 9.38 0.55
CA VAL A 257 10.19 10.73 0.73
C VAL A 257 9.38 10.83 2.02
N ILE A 258 9.58 11.92 2.76
CA ILE A 258 8.82 12.26 3.96
C ILE A 258 8.12 13.59 3.73
N GLY A 259 6.82 13.63 3.98
CA GLY A 259 6.02 14.84 4.01
C GLY A 259 5.60 15.18 5.43
N VAL A 260 5.43 16.46 5.72
CA VAL A 260 4.86 16.95 6.98
C VAL A 260 3.64 17.78 6.65
N GLN A 261 2.50 17.43 7.21
CA GLN A 261 1.28 18.23 7.08
C GLN A 261 0.68 18.56 8.43
N GLU A 262 -0.14 19.60 8.45
CA GLU A 262 -0.88 20.02 9.62
C GLU A 262 -2.31 19.46 9.56
N LYS A 263 -2.74 18.83 10.66
CA LYS A 263 -4.12 18.36 10.83
C LYS A 263 -5.03 19.48 11.32
N ALA A 264 -6.34 19.26 11.18
CA ALA A 264 -7.34 20.08 11.83
C ALA A 264 -7.12 20.02 13.37
N GLY A 265 -6.76 21.17 13.97
CA GLY A 265 -6.43 21.24 15.40
C GLY A 265 -4.97 21.62 15.69
N GLY A 266 -4.12 21.78 14.66
CA GLY A 266 -2.72 22.22 14.82
C GLY A 266 -1.72 21.13 15.15
N GLU A 267 -2.15 19.87 15.18
CA GLU A 267 -1.25 18.72 15.25
C GLU A 267 -0.58 18.46 13.90
N THR A 268 0.65 17.94 13.94
CA THR A 268 1.37 17.57 12.72
C THR A 268 1.37 16.07 12.52
N GLU A 269 1.35 15.63 11.27
CA GLU A 269 1.56 14.24 10.91
C GLU A 269 2.59 14.08 9.82
N PHE A 270 3.25 12.91 9.80
CA PHE A 270 4.14 12.53 8.72
C PHE A 270 3.40 11.73 7.67
N LEU A 271 3.66 12.06 6.41
CA LEU A 271 3.28 11.27 5.24
C LEU A 271 4.52 10.65 4.63
N PHE A 272 4.38 9.47 4.02
CA PHE A 272 5.52 8.72 3.49
C PHE A 272 5.29 8.27 2.05
N GLY A 273 6.38 8.09 1.33
CA GLY A 273 6.36 7.49 0.01
C GLY A 273 5.45 8.24 -0.97
N TYR A 274 4.52 7.52 -1.57
CA TYR A 274 3.59 8.08 -2.57
C TYR A 274 2.65 9.13 -2.00
N ASP A 275 2.24 9.01 -0.73
CA ASP A 275 1.34 10.00 -0.11
C ASP A 275 2.05 11.34 0.08
N ALA A 276 3.33 11.31 0.48
CA ALA A 276 4.16 12.50 0.56
C ALA A 276 4.41 13.13 -0.82
N GLN A 277 4.66 12.30 -1.85
CA GLN A 277 4.82 12.80 -3.23
C GLN A 277 3.53 13.43 -3.76
N GLU A 278 2.39 12.84 -3.46
CA GLU A 278 1.11 13.35 -3.88
C GLU A 278 0.79 14.69 -3.21
N MET A 279 1.07 14.81 -1.91
CA MET A 279 0.97 16.06 -1.18
C MET A 279 1.81 17.16 -1.86
N ASN A 280 3.05 16.86 -2.26
CA ASN A 280 3.90 17.82 -2.95
C ASN A 280 3.33 18.27 -4.30
N ARG A 281 2.79 17.35 -5.07
CA ARG A 281 2.15 17.69 -6.37
C ARG A 281 0.96 18.62 -6.20
N GLN A 282 0.20 18.43 -5.13
CA GLN A 282 -0.99 19.25 -4.82
C GLN A 282 -0.61 20.64 -4.34
N ASN A 283 0.48 20.73 -3.56
CA ASN A 283 0.94 21.95 -2.91
C ASN A 283 2.07 22.64 -3.69
N TYR A 284 2.28 22.31 -4.96
CA TYR A 284 3.39 22.85 -5.78
C TYR A 284 3.46 24.39 -5.83
N ARG A 285 2.40 25.10 -5.45
CA ARG A 285 2.34 26.55 -5.34
C ARG A 285 2.20 27.09 -3.93
N ASP A 286 1.95 26.22 -2.96
CA ASP A 286 1.83 26.61 -1.56
C ASP A 286 3.19 26.37 -0.86
N GLU A 287 3.78 27.43 -0.36
CA GLU A 287 5.03 27.37 0.44
C GLU A 287 4.88 26.58 1.74
N ASP A 288 3.69 26.04 2.01
CA ASP A 288 3.24 25.49 3.27
C ASP A 288 3.40 23.96 3.40
N ALA A 289 3.84 23.27 2.36
CA ALA A 289 4.06 21.84 2.40
C ALA A 289 5.54 21.51 2.47
N ALA A 290 5.94 20.94 3.59
CA ALA A 290 7.30 20.45 3.75
C ALA A 290 7.40 19.01 3.25
N VAL A 291 8.08 18.84 2.13
CA VAL A 291 8.40 17.52 1.58
C VAL A 291 9.91 17.39 1.46
N PHE A 292 10.43 16.32 2.02
CA PHE A 292 11.85 16.02 2.09
C PHE A 292 12.17 14.85 1.17
N TYR A 293 13.03 15.10 0.22
CA TYR A 293 13.61 14.13 -0.69
C TYR A 293 15.03 13.78 -0.26
N ASP A 294 15.59 12.72 -0.83
CA ASP A 294 16.98 12.31 -0.63
C ASP A 294 17.34 12.09 0.85
N ILE A 295 16.37 11.54 1.60
CA ILE A 295 16.49 11.32 3.04
C ILE A 295 17.60 10.32 3.41
N LYS A 296 18.07 9.49 2.47
CA LYS A 296 19.24 8.63 2.65
C LYS A 296 20.49 9.45 3.04
N ARG A 297 20.68 10.63 2.46
CA ARG A 297 21.83 11.51 2.81
C ARG A 297 21.78 11.99 4.26
N TRP A 298 20.62 12.00 4.89
CA TRP A 298 20.50 12.38 6.29
C TRP A 298 21.26 11.44 7.24
N ILE A 299 21.55 10.21 6.81
CA ILE A 299 22.42 9.29 7.56
C ILE A 299 23.80 9.95 7.83
N SER A 300 24.27 10.80 6.93
CA SER A 300 25.54 11.52 7.10
C SER A 300 25.47 12.66 8.13
N ASP A 301 24.28 13.17 8.41
CA ASP A 301 24.02 14.32 9.29
C ASP A 301 22.69 14.13 10.05
N ALA A 302 22.58 12.98 10.71
CA ALA A 302 21.32 12.54 11.32
C ALA A 302 20.90 13.35 12.56
N ASP A 303 21.84 14.02 13.20
CA ASP A 303 21.58 14.84 14.40
C ASP A 303 21.02 16.24 14.07
N ARG A 304 20.98 16.61 12.80
CA ARG A 304 20.44 17.90 12.35
C ARG A 304 18.93 17.98 12.58
N VAL A 305 18.46 19.21 12.83
CA VAL A 305 17.04 19.54 12.97
C VAL A 305 16.57 20.29 11.73
N GLU A 306 15.51 19.81 11.13
CA GLU A 306 14.82 20.50 10.02
C GLU A 306 13.78 21.46 10.59
N SER A 307 13.70 22.65 9.99
CA SER A 307 12.70 23.67 10.36
C SER A 307 11.70 23.83 9.21
N VAL A 308 10.42 23.76 9.55
CA VAL A 308 9.32 23.82 8.60
C VAL A 308 8.34 24.88 9.05
N ILE A 309 7.85 25.69 8.13
CA ILE A 309 6.70 26.56 8.35
C ILE A 309 5.52 25.89 7.64
N LEU A 310 4.46 25.60 8.40
CA LEU A 310 3.26 24.97 7.88
C LEU A 310 2.16 26.01 7.63
N LYS A 311 1.02 25.56 7.14
CA LYS A 311 -0.10 26.37 6.68
C LYS A 311 -0.64 27.38 7.71
N SER A 312 -0.53 27.04 8.99
CA SER A 312 -0.86 27.95 10.11
C SER A 312 0.11 29.13 10.28
N GLY A 313 1.27 29.10 9.60
CA GLY A 313 2.37 30.04 9.80
C GLY A 313 3.25 29.72 11.01
N TYR A 314 2.95 28.63 11.75
CA TYR A 314 3.81 28.17 12.84
C TYR A 314 5.08 27.50 12.31
N LYS A 315 6.19 27.76 12.99
CA LYS A 315 7.47 27.13 12.72
C LYS A 315 7.63 25.90 13.59
N TYR A 316 7.69 24.72 12.95
CA TYR A 316 7.95 23.45 13.60
C TYR A 316 9.41 23.03 13.41
N GLN A 317 9.92 22.22 14.31
CA GLN A 317 11.27 21.69 14.27
C GLN A 317 11.22 20.17 14.45
N PHE A 318 11.82 19.44 13.50
CA PHE A 318 11.84 17.98 13.50
C PHE A 318 13.29 17.48 13.41
N PRO A 319 13.79 16.75 14.41
CA PRO A 319 15.06 16.06 14.31
C PRO A 319 15.03 15.04 13.15
N ARG A 320 16.08 15.02 12.33
CA ARG A 320 16.16 14.05 11.21
C ARG A 320 16.04 12.61 11.68
N LYS A 321 16.61 12.27 12.85
CA LYS A 321 16.49 10.93 13.45
C LYS A 321 15.04 10.54 13.71
N GLU A 322 14.23 11.44 14.22
CA GLU A 322 12.82 11.16 14.47
C GLU A 322 12.05 10.92 13.15
N MET A 323 12.32 11.75 12.15
CA MET A 323 11.69 11.61 10.84
C MET A 323 12.13 10.31 10.13
N LEU A 324 13.42 9.97 10.19
CA LEU A 324 13.96 8.72 9.66
C LEU A 324 13.37 7.51 10.39
N ARG A 325 13.29 7.57 11.72
CA ARG A 325 12.66 6.53 12.52
C ARG A 325 11.22 6.32 12.11
N ALA A 326 10.43 7.39 11.99
CA ALA A 326 9.04 7.32 11.57
C ALA A 326 8.88 6.72 10.16
N TYR A 327 9.78 7.05 9.22
CA TYR A 327 9.81 6.45 7.89
C TYR A 327 10.11 4.94 7.93
N LEU A 328 11.10 4.54 8.74
CA LEU A 328 11.44 3.12 8.91
C LEU A 328 10.31 2.35 9.59
N ASP A 329 9.68 2.91 10.61
CA ASP A 329 8.52 2.30 11.26
C ASP A 329 7.36 2.09 10.26
N HIS A 330 7.13 3.05 9.38
CA HIS A 330 6.15 2.91 8.30
C HIS A 330 6.50 1.74 7.37
N LEU A 331 7.76 1.60 6.96
CA LEU A 331 8.22 0.49 6.11
C LEU A 331 8.07 -0.87 6.83
N LEU A 332 8.46 -0.93 8.10
CA LEU A 332 8.38 -2.15 8.91
C LEU A 332 6.93 -2.58 9.13
N GLU A 333 6.04 -1.63 9.42
CA GLU A 333 4.62 -1.93 9.54
C GLU A 333 4.01 -2.37 8.20
N MET A 334 4.40 -1.75 7.09
CA MET A 334 4.00 -2.19 5.75
C MET A 334 4.45 -3.63 5.47
N ALA A 335 5.71 -3.97 5.78
CA ALA A 335 6.22 -5.33 5.64
C ALA A 335 5.46 -6.32 6.55
N ARG A 336 5.23 -5.94 7.81
CA ARG A 336 4.45 -6.73 8.77
C ARG A 336 3.05 -7.02 8.26
N GLN A 337 2.38 -6.00 7.72
CA GLN A 337 1.03 -6.12 7.16
C GLN A 337 0.99 -7.05 5.94
N GLN A 338 1.96 -6.90 5.02
CA GLN A 338 1.93 -7.62 3.76
C GLN A 338 2.45 -9.05 3.87
N PHE A 339 3.50 -9.26 4.64
CA PHE A 339 4.11 -10.59 4.79
C PHE A 339 3.46 -11.42 5.92
N LYS A 340 2.59 -10.81 6.73
CA LYS A 340 1.91 -11.45 7.88
C LYS A 340 2.90 -12.11 8.83
N CYS A 341 4.02 -11.44 9.08
CA CYS A 341 5.01 -11.83 10.07
C CYS A 341 5.71 -10.60 10.65
N SER A 342 6.22 -10.73 11.88
CA SER A 342 7.08 -9.73 12.49
C SER A 342 8.55 -10.10 12.28
N PHE A 343 9.39 -9.10 12.12
CA PHE A 343 10.81 -9.28 11.88
C PHE A 343 11.61 -8.86 13.11
N THR A 344 12.69 -9.55 13.38
CA THR A 344 13.72 -9.15 14.36
C THR A 344 15.05 -8.86 13.68
N ASN A 345 15.24 -9.42 12.49
CA ASN A 345 16.46 -9.30 11.70
C ASN A 345 16.21 -8.45 10.48
N ILE A 346 17.02 -7.42 10.28
CA ILE A 346 16.95 -6.53 9.13
C ILE A 346 18.31 -6.57 8.42
N GLN A 347 18.29 -6.87 7.13
CA GLN A 347 19.44 -6.75 6.24
C GLN A 347 19.29 -5.45 5.44
N LEU A 348 20.15 -4.48 5.72
CA LEU A 348 20.22 -3.22 4.96
C LEU A 348 21.36 -3.30 3.96
N LEU A 349 21.09 -2.86 2.73
CA LEU A 349 22.13 -2.56 1.78
C LEU A 349 22.74 -1.20 2.11
N ALA A 350 24.06 -1.13 2.19
CA ALA A 350 24.75 0.08 2.61
C ALA A 350 25.88 0.44 1.64
N PRO A 351 26.03 1.72 1.26
CA PRO A 351 27.15 2.19 0.48
C PRO A 351 28.48 1.90 1.20
N ILE A 352 29.48 1.40 0.49
CA ILE A 352 30.73 0.92 1.09
C ILE A 352 31.38 1.96 1.99
N ARG A 353 31.53 3.20 1.53
CA ARG A 353 32.17 4.27 2.29
C ARG A 353 31.41 4.70 3.55
N GLN A 354 30.11 4.43 3.59
CA GLN A 354 29.26 4.85 4.70
C GLN A 354 28.79 3.67 5.57
N LYS A 355 29.27 2.47 5.32
CA LYS A 355 28.85 1.22 5.96
C LYS A 355 28.85 1.30 7.50
N GLU A 356 29.96 1.76 8.09
CA GLU A 356 30.07 1.91 9.54
C GLU A 356 29.09 2.99 10.08
N LYS A 357 28.91 4.06 9.34
CA LYS A 357 27.99 5.12 9.71
C LYS A 357 26.55 4.67 9.63
N PHE A 358 26.18 3.96 8.56
CA PHE A 358 24.89 3.31 8.41
C PHE A 358 24.62 2.36 9.59
N ARG A 359 25.56 1.45 9.86
CA ARG A 359 25.44 0.51 10.98
C ARG A 359 25.19 1.23 12.31
N ARG A 360 25.93 2.28 12.61
CA ARG A 360 25.77 3.05 13.85
C ARG A 360 24.42 3.73 13.92
N VAL A 361 24.04 4.49 12.87
CA VAL A 361 22.79 5.26 12.86
C VAL A 361 21.59 4.34 12.90
N PHE A 362 21.58 3.27 12.10
CA PHE A 362 20.45 2.34 12.12
C PHE A 362 20.32 1.53 13.41
N LYS A 363 21.43 1.22 14.11
CA LYS A 363 21.35 0.65 15.46
C LYS A 363 20.77 1.63 16.49
N GLU A 364 21.01 2.91 16.33
CA GLU A 364 20.39 3.95 17.16
C GLU A 364 18.90 4.14 16.82
N LEU A 365 18.56 4.10 15.54
CA LEU A 365 17.16 4.25 15.08
C LEU A 365 16.30 3.03 15.37
N LEU A 366 16.85 1.82 15.32
CA LEU A 366 16.14 0.54 15.42
C LEU A 366 16.78 -0.36 16.51
N PRO A 367 16.84 0.10 17.78
CA PRO A 367 17.52 -0.64 18.84
C PRO A 367 16.89 -2.00 19.17
N GLU A 368 15.61 -2.18 18.85
CA GLU A 368 14.86 -3.43 19.02
C GLU A 368 15.11 -4.47 17.93
N TYR A 369 15.83 -4.10 16.85
CA TYR A 369 16.14 -5.00 15.74
C TYR A 369 17.62 -5.32 15.66
N THR A 370 17.91 -6.53 15.18
CA THR A 370 19.26 -6.90 14.76
C THR A 370 19.49 -6.41 13.33
N VAL A 371 20.22 -5.29 13.20
CA VAL A 371 20.49 -4.68 11.90
C VAL A 371 21.85 -5.14 11.38
N ASN A 372 21.85 -5.75 10.21
CA ASN A 372 23.05 -6.14 9.46
C ASN A 372 23.22 -5.24 8.22
N CYS A 373 24.42 -4.70 8.02
CA CYS A 373 24.81 -3.85 6.89
C CYS A 373 26.04 -4.41 6.13
N GLU A 374 26.27 -5.72 6.18
CA GLU A 374 27.48 -6.31 5.58
C GLU A 374 27.47 -6.34 4.05
N LEU A 375 26.30 -6.43 3.44
CA LEU A 375 26.15 -6.47 1.99
C LEU A 375 26.04 -5.03 1.45
N ASP A 376 26.82 -4.74 0.44
CA ASP A 376 26.68 -3.50 -0.35
C ASP A 376 25.80 -3.71 -1.58
N GLU A 377 25.37 -2.59 -2.18
CA GLU A 377 24.43 -2.57 -3.29
C GLU A 377 24.98 -3.29 -4.53
N GLY A 378 26.26 -3.04 -4.89
CA GLY A 378 26.89 -3.67 -6.04
C GLY A 378 27.11 -5.18 -5.88
N MET A 379 27.49 -5.63 -4.68
CA MET A 379 27.60 -7.05 -4.36
C MET A 379 26.23 -7.74 -4.43
N ALA A 380 25.17 -7.10 -3.97
CA ALA A 380 23.82 -7.64 -4.05
C ALA A 380 23.40 -7.90 -5.51
N VAL A 381 23.66 -6.95 -6.42
CA VAL A 381 23.39 -7.09 -7.84
C VAL A 381 24.23 -8.20 -8.47
N LEU A 382 25.51 -8.29 -8.11
CA LEU A 382 26.39 -9.35 -8.59
C LEU A 382 25.88 -10.73 -8.17
N PHE A 383 25.55 -10.92 -6.90
CA PHE A 383 25.01 -12.20 -6.40
C PHE A 383 23.67 -12.56 -7.04
N HIS A 384 22.80 -11.57 -7.25
CA HIS A 384 21.54 -11.79 -7.96
C HIS A 384 21.78 -12.26 -9.40
N SER A 385 22.71 -11.63 -10.11
CA SER A 385 23.06 -11.99 -11.49
C SER A 385 23.63 -13.41 -11.59
N ILE A 386 24.54 -13.77 -10.68
CA ILE A 386 25.08 -15.14 -10.58
C ILE A 386 23.97 -16.15 -10.31
N HIS A 387 23.08 -15.86 -9.36
CA HIS A 387 21.97 -16.74 -9.05
C HIS A 387 21.01 -16.92 -10.24
N SER A 388 20.77 -15.84 -10.98
CA SER A 388 19.94 -15.88 -12.20
C SER A 388 20.58 -16.76 -13.28
N MET A 389 21.90 -16.65 -13.50
CA MET A 389 22.64 -17.52 -14.43
C MET A 389 22.53 -19.00 -14.03
N ILE A 390 22.65 -19.31 -12.74
CA ILE A 390 22.53 -20.68 -12.24
C ILE A 390 21.11 -21.21 -12.49
N ARG A 391 20.07 -20.45 -12.18
CA ARG A 391 18.67 -20.83 -12.38
C ARG A 391 18.32 -21.03 -13.86
N ALA A 392 18.80 -20.16 -14.72
CA ALA A 392 18.62 -20.25 -16.17
C ALA A 392 19.49 -21.31 -16.84
N LYS A 393 20.48 -21.89 -16.11
CA LYS A 393 21.53 -22.77 -16.65
C LYS A 393 22.31 -22.11 -17.78
N GLU A 394 22.51 -20.81 -17.71
CA GLU A 394 23.25 -19.99 -18.70
C GLU A 394 24.71 -19.85 -18.29
N TYR A 395 25.38 -20.95 -18.00
CA TYR A 395 26.78 -20.98 -17.63
C TYR A 395 27.48 -22.24 -18.18
N GLU A 396 28.80 -22.13 -18.35
CA GLU A 396 29.67 -23.27 -18.69
C GLU A 396 30.36 -23.74 -17.40
N GLU A 397 30.32 -25.04 -17.13
CA GLU A 397 30.96 -25.66 -15.98
C GLU A 397 32.46 -25.31 -15.93
N ARG A 398 32.92 -24.89 -14.74
CA ARG A 398 34.34 -24.59 -14.45
C ARG A 398 34.94 -23.41 -15.24
N ARG A 399 34.14 -22.68 -16.01
CA ARG A 399 34.59 -21.46 -16.69
C ARG A 399 34.71 -20.33 -15.69
N TRP A 400 35.76 -19.51 -15.83
CA TRP A 400 35.88 -18.25 -15.11
C TRP A 400 35.09 -17.13 -15.80
N TYR A 401 34.23 -16.50 -15.02
CA TYR A 401 33.49 -15.33 -15.43
C TYR A 401 34.07 -14.08 -14.78
N HIS A 402 34.10 -12.99 -15.54
CA HIS A 402 34.42 -11.66 -15.06
C HIS A 402 33.12 -10.83 -15.07
N ALA A 403 32.81 -10.17 -13.97
CA ALA A 403 31.65 -9.31 -13.86
C ALA A 403 32.07 -7.91 -13.47
N LEU A 404 31.38 -6.95 -14.06
CA LEU A 404 31.42 -5.55 -13.67
C LEU A 404 29.98 -5.08 -13.49
N VAL A 405 29.65 -4.66 -12.30
CA VAL A 405 28.37 -4.01 -11.97
C VAL A 405 28.61 -2.52 -11.94
N ILE A 406 27.80 -1.77 -12.66
CA ILE A 406 27.78 -0.32 -12.64
C ILE A 406 26.41 0.06 -12.08
N ASP A 407 26.37 0.49 -10.83
CA ASP A 407 25.16 0.93 -10.17
C ASP A 407 25.06 2.46 -10.20
N CYS A 408 24.18 2.97 -11.05
CA CYS A 408 23.92 4.40 -11.20
C CYS A 408 22.68 4.79 -10.39
N GLY A 409 22.91 5.14 -9.13
CA GLY A 409 21.84 5.63 -8.25
C GLY A 409 21.47 7.11 -8.48
N GLY A 410 20.50 7.61 -7.72
CA GLY A 410 20.03 9.00 -7.81
C GLY A 410 21.03 10.06 -7.32
N GLY A 411 22.20 9.65 -6.78
CA GLY A 411 23.19 10.59 -6.25
C GLY A 411 24.63 10.07 -6.28
N THR A 412 24.82 8.77 -6.58
CA THR A 412 26.14 8.12 -6.58
C THR A 412 26.20 7.09 -7.68
N THR A 413 27.42 6.80 -8.14
CA THR A 413 27.68 5.65 -9.01
C THR A 413 28.68 4.73 -8.31
N ASP A 414 28.29 3.49 -8.10
CA ASP A 414 29.13 2.47 -7.49
C ASP A 414 29.58 1.44 -8.56
N LEU A 415 30.85 1.06 -8.52
CA LEU A 415 31.43 0.08 -9.42
C LEU A 415 31.85 -1.15 -8.60
N THR A 416 31.27 -2.29 -8.91
CA THR A 416 31.67 -3.57 -8.29
C THR A 416 32.18 -4.52 -9.36
N SER A 417 33.38 -5.06 -9.13
CA SER A 417 33.98 -6.04 -10.05
C SER A 417 34.36 -7.31 -9.28
N GLY A 418 34.35 -8.43 -9.99
CA GLY A 418 34.74 -9.69 -9.41
C GLY A 418 34.89 -10.79 -10.47
N ARG A 419 35.55 -11.87 -10.06
CA ARG A 419 35.67 -13.09 -10.88
C ARG A 419 35.04 -14.25 -10.12
N PHE A 420 34.27 -15.05 -10.82
CA PHE A 420 33.60 -16.20 -10.21
C PHE A 420 33.58 -17.41 -11.14
N ARG A 421 33.38 -18.58 -10.55
CA ARG A 421 33.27 -19.86 -11.26
C ARG A 421 32.10 -20.65 -10.69
N ILE A 422 31.34 -21.27 -11.59
CA ILE A 422 30.18 -22.09 -11.21
C ILE A 422 30.49 -23.54 -11.49
N GLU A 423 30.21 -24.42 -10.53
CA GLU A 423 30.31 -25.87 -10.63
C GLU A 423 29.12 -26.54 -9.93
N ASN A 424 28.50 -27.50 -10.57
CA ASN A 424 27.38 -28.27 -10.01
C ASN A 424 26.24 -27.38 -9.50
N ASN A 425 25.83 -26.38 -10.25
CA ASN A 425 24.81 -25.39 -9.91
C ASN A 425 25.12 -24.57 -8.63
N ARG A 426 26.40 -24.42 -8.28
CA ARG A 426 26.86 -23.62 -7.14
C ARG A 426 28.06 -22.78 -7.51
N VAL A 427 28.18 -21.65 -6.87
CA VAL A 427 29.40 -20.86 -6.96
C VAL A 427 30.50 -21.59 -6.23
N SER A 428 31.52 -22.04 -6.95
CA SER A 428 32.68 -22.75 -6.37
C SER A 428 33.76 -21.79 -5.89
N TYR A 429 33.91 -20.64 -6.56
CA TYR A 429 34.89 -19.61 -6.21
C TYR A 429 34.36 -18.24 -6.53
N ILE A 430 34.65 -17.27 -5.65
CA ILE A 430 34.55 -15.83 -5.88
C ILE A 430 35.88 -15.22 -5.45
N ILE A 431 36.51 -14.45 -6.33
CA ILE A 431 37.78 -13.78 -6.05
C ILE A 431 37.78 -12.37 -6.65
N ASP A 432 38.68 -11.54 -6.13
CA ASP A 432 38.87 -10.14 -6.58
C ASP A 432 37.56 -9.32 -6.55
N LEU A 433 36.71 -9.61 -5.57
CA LEU A 433 35.51 -8.83 -5.39
C LEU A 433 35.88 -7.47 -4.78
N GLU A 434 35.80 -6.44 -5.61
CA GLU A 434 36.14 -5.08 -5.24
C GLU A 434 35.01 -4.16 -5.65
N THR A 435 34.57 -3.30 -4.75
CA THR A 435 33.63 -2.23 -5.07
C THR A 435 34.32 -0.88 -4.88
N ARG A 436 34.25 -0.04 -5.91
CA ARG A 436 34.80 1.32 -5.93
C ARG A 436 33.64 2.31 -6.06
N TYR A 437 33.79 3.42 -5.34
CA TYR A 437 32.88 4.54 -5.41
C TYR A 437 33.50 5.66 -6.25
N GLU A 438 32.73 6.18 -7.19
CA GLU A 438 33.08 7.39 -7.90
C GLU A 438 32.04 8.48 -7.64
N ASN A 439 32.51 9.64 -7.15
CA ASN A 439 31.67 10.84 -7.07
C ASN A 439 31.42 11.31 -8.51
N GLY A 440 30.31 10.93 -9.06
CA GLY A 440 29.82 11.53 -10.29
C GLY A 440 29.11 12.82 -9.98
N ASP A 441 29.70 13.96 -10.32
CA ASP A 441 28.92 15.13 -10.70
C ASP A 441 28.20 14.79 -12.02
N THR A 442 27.20 13.94 -11.92
CA THR A 442 26.39 13.60 -13.07
C THR A 442 25.22 14.56 -13.16
N ASN A 443 25.50 15.74 -13.68
CA ASN A 443 24.54 16.46 -14.51
C ASN A 443 24.37 15.68 -15.82
N LEU A 444 23.77 14.52 -15.77
CA LEU A 444 23.12 13.89 -16.91
C LEU A 444 21.67 14.38 -16.85
N GLY A 445 21.42 15.42 -17.66
CA GLY A 445 20.18 16.13 -17.83
C GLY A 445 18.97 15.31 -18.28
#